data_8f33bf96cf4cc50310f217e7981e862a
#
_entry.id   8f33bf96cf4cc50310f217e7981e862a
#
_cell.length_a   1.000
_cell.length_b   1.000
_cell.length_c   1.000
_cell.angle_alpha   90.00
_cell.angle_beta   90.00
_cell.angle_gamma   90.00
#
_symmetry.space_group_name_H-M   'P 1'
#
loop_
_entity.id
_entity.type
_entity.pdbx_description
1 polymer ?
#
loop_
_entity_poly.entity_id
_entity_poly.type
_entity_poly.pdbx_seq_one_letter_code
_entity_poly.pdbx_strand_id
1 'polypeptide(L)'
;MKKCFLFLSLCFVFYSSDAQKKSFPKSPTEARFITSDLSNFWQAFDKIGNSTQNPFEEYIKNGTIGLQGFIPNRIMSADEMLKMVMARKSDYLKTRNVDSLIKAKEKLIKPYFYALEYWYPEAVYPPVYFVMGRYNSGGTSSANGLLIGAEMLTSLDHLAELVIHESVHFQQKFPNGGNTNLLQQSIIEGSADFIAELVTGLKGNPKANNYGNALKDELCREFADLMDKQNFQDWLYGTSGKDKRPNDLGYWMGYEIVKSYFDQQSDKKQAVKEILNIKDYKIFLRKSGYLNAYYKG
;
A
#
# COMPACT_ATOMS: atom_id res chain seq x y z
N MET A 1 -10.33 22.09 18.27
CA MET A 1 -11.12 20.87 17.98
C MET A 1 -10.37 20.11 16.89
N LYS A 2 -9.58 19.11 17.28
CA LYS A 2 -8.82 18.27 16.36
C LYS A 2 -9.77 17.25 15.75
N LYS A 3 -10.11 17.40 14.46
CA LYS A 3 -10.91 16.41 13.73
C LYS A 3 -10.03 15.18 13.48
N CYS A 4 -10.36 14.06 14.14
CA CYS A 4 -9.85 12.75 13.79
C CYS A 4 -10.27 12.44 12.35
N PHE A 5 -9.30 12.28 11.45
CA PHE A 5 -9.52 11.73 10.13
C PHE A 5 -9.48 10.19 10.25
N LEU A 6 -10.65 9.62 10.03
CA LEU A 6 -10.82 8.18 9.90
C LEU A 6 -10.20 7.74 8.56
N PHE A 7 -9.03 7.12 8.60
CA PHE A 7 -8.48 6.40 7.46
C PHE A 7 -9.26 5.10 7.31
N LEU A 8 -10.25 5.08 6.43
CA LEU A 8 -10.92 3.86 6.04
C LEU A 8 -10.12 3.23 4.89
N SER A 9 -9.16 2.37 5.21
CA SER A 9 -8.61 1.43 4.25
C SER A 9 -9.65 0.32 4.06
N LEU A 10 -10.32 0.31 2.91
CA LEU A 10 -11.28 -0.74 2.58
C LEU A 10 -10.54 -1.97 2.08
N CYS A 11 -10.75 -3.10 2.76
CA CYS A 11 -10.32 -4.41 2.33
C CYS A 11 -10.69 -4.67 0.87
N PHE A 12 -9.74 -5.24 0.12
CA PHE A 12 -9.95 -5.71 -1.24
C PHE A 12 -10.98 -6.83 -1.26
N VAL A 13 -12.13 -6.56 -1.84
CA VAL A 13 -13.02 -7.61 -2.32
C VAL A 13 -12.61 -7.92 -3.75
N PHE A 14 -11.78 -8.94 -3.94
CA PHE A 14 -11.56 -9.51 -5.25
C PHE A 14 -12.84 -10.26 -5.67
N TYR A 15 -13.66 -9.63 -6.49
CA TYR A 15 -14.64 -10.35 -7.26
C TYR A 15 -13.91 -11.24 -8.25
N SER A 16 -13.89 -12.54 -8.01
CA SER A 16 -13.57 -13.54 -9.02
C SER A 16 -14.75 -13.65 -10.00
N SER A 17 -14.85 -12.72 -10.95
CA SER A 17 -15.48 -13.02 -12.21
C SER A 17 -14.43 -13.70 -13.08
N ASP A 18 -14.81 -14.71 -13.88
CA ASP A 18 -14.03 -15.33 -14.95
C ASP A 18 -13.77 -14.35 -16.10
N ALA A 19 -13.34 -13.13 -15.77
CA ALA A 19 -12.73 -12.23 -16.70
C ALA A 19 -11.33 -12.77 -16.97
N GLN A 20 -11.03 -13.05 -18.21
CA GLN A 20 -9.75 -13.43 -18.76
C GLN A 20 -8.63 -12.78 -17.93
N LYS A 21 -7.88 -13.59 -17.13
CA LYS A 21 -6.83 -13.10 -16.24
C LYS A 21 -5.86 -12.29 -17.09
N LYS A 22 -5.86 -10.97 -16.90
CA LYS A 22 -4.98 -10.07 -17.62
C LYS A 22 -3.55 -10.48 -17.27
N SER A 23 -2.78 -10.91 -18.27
CA SER A 23 -1.37 -11.21 -18.05
C SER A 23 -0.59 -9.91 -18.03
N PHE A 24 0.17 -9.68 -16.95
CA PHE A 24 1.08 -8.55 -16.85
C PHE A 24 2.48 -8.93 -17.37
N PRO A 25 3.26 -7.93 -17.82
CA PRO A 25 4.63 -8.16 -18.23
C PRO A 25 5.44 -8.91 -17.16
N LYS A 26 6.34 -9.79 -17.61
CA LYS A 26 7.24 -10.55 -16.74
C LYS A 26 8.67 -9.99 -16.76
N SER A 27 8.92 -8.96 -17.56
CA SER A 27 10.22 -8.31 -17.61
C SER A 27 10.21 -6.98 -16.87
N PRO A 28 11.17 -6.70 -15.97
CA PRO A 28 11.33 -5.40 -15.33
C PRO A 28 11.44 -4.22 -16.31
N THR A 29 11.95 -4.50 -17.54
CA THR A 29 12.09 -3.48 -18.60
C THR A 29 10.75 -2.93 -19.07
N GLU A 30 9.67 -3.68 -18.89
CA GLU A 30 8.32 -3.32 -19.31
C GLU A 30 7.52 -2.59 -18.22
N ALA A 31 8.10 -2.45 -17.00
CA ALA A 31 7.50 -1.64 -15.95
C ALA A 31 7.30 -0.19 -16.40
N ARG A 32 6.08 0.35 -16.26
CA ARG A 32 5.70 1.67 -16.75
C ARG A 32 5.11 2.52 -15.64
N PHE A 33 5.57 3.77 -15.56
CA PHE A 33 4.96 4.81 -14.74
C PHE A 33 4.03 5.64 -15.62
N ILE A 34 2.79 5.78 -15.22
CA ILE A 34 1.74 6.49 -15.95
C ILE A 34 1.30 7.67 -15.09
N THR A 35 1.58 8.89 -15.55
CA THR A 35 1.35 10.14 -14.82
C THR A 35 0.35 11.06 -15.50
N SER A 36 -0.28 10.63 -16.61
CA SER A 36 -1.20 11.47 -17.40
C SER A 36 -2.38 12.02 -16.58
N ASP A 37 -2.84 11.26 -15.58
CA ASP A 37 -3.95 11.70 -14.72
C ASP A 37 -3.56 12.91 -13.84
N LEU A 38 -2.27 13.12 -13.56
CA LEU A 38 -1.80 14.29 -12.82
C LEU A 38 -2.03 15.57 -13.63
N SER A 39 -1.70 15.56 -14.93
CA SER A 39 -1.96 16.72 -15.80
C SER A 39 -3.45 16.95 -15.99
N ASN A 40 -4.26 15.90 -16.13
CA ASN A 40 -5.72 16.01 -16.23
C ASN A 40 -6.33 16.64 -14.96
N PHE A 41 -5.83 16.23 -13.78
CA PHE A 41 -6.23 16.84 -12.51
C PHE A 41 -5.94 18.34 -12.48
N TRP A 42 -4.74 18.75 -12.86
CA TRP A 42 -4.37 20.16 -12.82
C TRP A 42 -5.15 21.01 -13.83
N GLN A 43 -5.49 20.45 -14.99
CA GLN A 43 -6.39 21.12 -15.94
C GLN A 43 -7.78 21.35 -15.32
N ALA A 44 -8.31 20.38 -14.59
CA ALA A 44 -9.57 20.54 -13.85
C ALA A 44 -9.44 21.55 -12.71
N PHE A 45 -8.36 21.46 -11.92
CA PHE A 45 -8.08 22.37 -10.81
C PHE A 45 -8.03 23.84 -11.24
N ASP A 46 -7.38 24.14 -12.38
CA ASP A 46 -7.23 25.50 -12.90
C ASP A 46 -8.54 26.09 -13.45
N LYS A 47 -9.54 25.25 -13.73
CA LYS A 47 -10.90 25.68 -14.13
C LYS A 47 -11.81 26.02 -12.93
N ILE A 48 -11.39 25.77 -11.68
CA ILE A 48 -12.20 26.08 -10.50
C ILE A 48 -12.51 27.57 -10.43
N GLY A 49 -13.79 27.91 -10.33
CA GLY A 49 -14.29 29.30 -10.27
C GLY A 49 -14.49 29.94 -11.64
N ASN A 50 -14.02 29.32 -12.73
CA ASN A 50 -14.19 29.82 -14.11
C ASN A 50 -15.09 28.92 -14.96
N SER A 51 -15.61 27.84 -14.38
CA SER A 51 -16.52 26.89 -15.03
C SER A 51 -17.88 26.91 -14.36
N THR A 52 -18.96 26.77 -15.18
CA THR A 52 -20.33 26.61 -14.67
C THR A 52 -20.63 25.17 -14.25
N GLN A 53 -19.80 24.22 -14.67
CA GLN A 53 -19.89 22.80 -14.32
C GLN A 53 -18.71 22.40 -13.42
N ASN A 54 -18.89 21.30 -12.69
CA ASN A 54 -17.80 20.75 -11.88
C ASN A 54 -16.64 20.28 -12.79
N PRO A 55 -15.46 20.93 -12.75
CA PRO A 55 -14.39 20.58 -13.67
C PRO A 55 -13.79 19.18 -13.43
N PHE A 56 -14.04 18.56 -12.28
CA PHE A 56 -13.58 17.20 -11.99
C PHE A 56 -14.43 16.10 -12.67
N GLU A 57 -15.58 16.43 -13.27
CA GLU A 57 -16.28 15.50 -14.13
C GLU A 57 -15.43 15.07 -15.35
N GLU A 58 -14.74 16.04 -15.96
CA GLU A 58 -13.79 15.75 -17.05
C GLU A 58 -12.58 14.95 -16.58
N TYR A 59 -12.04 15.25 -15.39
CA TYR A 59 -10.95 14.50 -14.78
C TYR A 59 -11.32 13.01 -14.61
N ILE A 60 -12.49 12.74 -14.07
CA ILE A 60 -13.01 11.38 -13.89
C ILE A 60 -13.28 10.70 -15.24
N LYS A 61 -13.98 11.39 -16.14
CA LYS A 61 -14.41 10.84 -17.44
C LYS A 61 -13.23 10.48 -18.35
N ASN A 62 -12.19 11.34 -18.37
CA ASN A 62 -11.05 11.19 -19.26
C ASN A 62 -9.85 10.49 -18.57
N GLY A 63 -10.05 10.01 -17.35
CA GLY A 63 -9.01 9.34 -16.58
C GLY A 63 -8.60 8.00 -17.17
N THR A 64 -7.35 7.63 -16.91
CA THR A 64 -6.83 6.31 -17.29
C THR A 64 -7.61 5.18 -16.63
N ILE A 65 -7.41 3.95 -17.11
CA ILE A 65 -7.97 2.76 -16.46
C ILE A 65 -7.49 2.59 -15.01
N GLY A 66 -6.32 3.17 -14.67
CA GLY A 66 -5.84 3.27 -13.30
C GLY A 66 -6.73 4.19 -12.47
N LEU A 67 -7.00 5.42 -12.95
CA LEU A 67 -7.91 6.32 -12.27
C LEU A 67 -9.30 5.70 -12.07
N GLN A 68 -9.81 5.00 -13.08
CA GLN A 68 -11.11 4.29 -12.96
C GLN A 68 -11.11 3.28 -11.80
N GLY A 69 -9.99 2.60 -11.55
CA GLY A 69 -9.84 1.70 -10.40
C GLY A 69 -9.80 2.43 -9.04
N PHE A 70 -9.43 3.71 -9.04
CA PHE A 70 -9.33 4.54 -7.83
C PHE A 70 -10.67 5.21 -7.44
N ILE A 71 -11.56 5.41 -8.42
CA ILE A 71 -12.83 6.13 -8.25
C ILE A 71 -13.74 5.50 -7.19
N PRO A 72 -14.09 4.20 -7.23
CA PRO A 72 -15.18 3.66 -6.42
C PRO A 72 -15.02 3.91 -4.91
N ASN A 73 -13.79 3.80 -4.41
CA ASN A 73 -13.52 3.82 -2.96
C ASN A 73 -12.69 5.03 -2.51
N ARG A 74 -12.01 5.72 -3.42
CA ARG A 74 -11.05 6.77 -3.07
C ARG A 74 -11.52 8.16 -3.51
N ILE A 75 -11.96 8.31 -4.76
CA ILE A 75 -12.49 9.58 -5.30
C ILE A 75 -13.99 9.69 -5.03
N MET A 76 -14.76 8.62 -5.24
CA MET A 76 -16.21 8.48 -5.14
C MET A 76 -16.96 9.24 -6.24
N SER A 77 -16.86 10.58 -6.30
CA SER A 77 -17.51 11.40 -7.31
C SER A 77 -16.72 12.69 -7.58
N ALA A 78 -17.08 13.39 -8.65
CA ALA A 78 -16.55 14.71 -8.98
C ALA A 78 -16.87 15.73 -7.86
N ASP A 79 -18.05 15.65 -7.26
CA ASP A 79 -18.46 16.56 -6.19
C ASP A 79 -17.65 16.34 -4.91
N GLU A 80 -17.44 15.07 -4.53
CA GLU A 80 -16.58 14.75 -3.39
C GLU A 80 -15.13 15.16 -3.64
N MET A 81 -14.66 15.06 -4.90
CA MET A 81 -13.34 15.53 -5.28
C MET A 81 -13.24 17.06 -5.17
N LEU A 82 -14.18 17.80 -5.75
CA LEU A 82 -14.23 19.26 -5.66
C LEU A 82 -14.29 19.73 -4.21
N LYS A 83 -15.15 19.13 -3.40
CA LYS A 83 -15.29 19.43 -1.96
C LYS A 83 -13.96 19.27 -1.22
N MET A 84 -13.23 18.17 -1.47
CA MET A 84 -11.93 17.94 -0.85
C MET A 84 -10.87 18.93 -1.33
N VAL A 85 -10.84 19.21 -2.64
CA VAL A 85 -9.91 20.18 -3.22
C VAL A 85 -10.15 21.58 -2.65
N MET A 86 -11.41 22.00 -2.53
CA MET A 86 -11.74 23.32 -1.92
C MET A 86 -11.33 23.38 -0.44
N ALA A 87 -11.53 22.31 0.30
CA ALA A 87 -11.16 22.24 1.72
C ALA A 87 -9.64 22.23 1.96
N ARG A 88 -8.85 21.72 1.00
CA ARG A 88 -7.39 21.52 1.12
C ARG A 88 -6.60 22.13 -0.04
N LYS A 89 -7.09 23.23 -0.63
CA LYS A 89 -6.51 23.84 -1.83
C LYS A 89 -5.02 24.12 -1.70
N SER A 90 -4.59 24.64 -0.55
CA SER A 90 -3.18 24.91 -0.27
C SER A 90 -2.30 23.67 -0.24
N ASP A 91 -2.85 22.53 0.24
CA ASP A 91 -2.10 21.28 0.28
C ASP A 91 -1.94 20.69 -1.11
N TYR A 92 -2.99 20.70 -1.94
CA TYR A 92 -2.86 20.28 -3.34
C TYR A 92 -1.83 21.13 -4.08
N LEU A 93 -1.82 22.44 -3.91
CA LEU A 93 -0.85 23.33 -4.59
C LEU A 93 0.62 22.97 -4.29
N LYS A 94 0.92 22.37 -3.13
CA LYS A 94 2.26 21.88 -2.79
C LYS A 94 2.71 20.72 -3.70
N THR A 95 1.77 20.01 -4.31
CA THR A 95 2.05 18.87 -5.20
C THR A 95 2.04 19.27 -6.69
N ARG A 96 2.01 20.57 -7.03
CA ARG A 96 1.91 21.05 -8.42
C ARG A 96 2.97 20.47 -9.35
N ASN A 97 4.18 20.28 -8.85
CA ASN A 97 5.32 19.78 -9.61
C ASN A 97 5.55 18.27 -9.48
N VAL A 98 4.62 17.53 -8.84
CA VAL A 98 4.83 16.13 -8.52
C VAL A 98 5.04 15.25 -9.76
N ASP A 99 4.38 15.55 -10.88
CA ASP A 99 4.55 14.82 -12.15
C ASP A 99 6.01 14.84 -12.65
N SER A 100 6.62 16.04 -12.73
CA SER A 100 8.01 16.17 -13.17
C SER A 100 8.98 15.49 -12.19
N LEU A 101 8.70 15.55 -10.90
CA LEU A 101 9.50 14.91 -9.88
C LEU A 101 9.41 13.37 -9.94
N ILE A 102 8.21 12.82 -10.17
CA ILE A 102 8.01 11.38 -10.36
C ILE A 102 8.77 10.90 -11.59
N LYS A 103 8.65 11.60 -12.73
CA LYS A 103 9.38 11.28 -13.97
C LYS A 103 10.91 11.30 -13.78
N ALA A 104 11.41 12.24 -12.99
CA ALA A 104 12.85 12.30 -12.67
C ALA A 104 13.28 11.10 -11.79
N LYS A 105 12.43 10.67 -10.85
CA LYS A 105 12.70 9.52 -9.97
C LYS A 105 12.51 8.17 -10.65
N GLU A 106 11.73 8.06 -11.72
CA GLU A 106 11.44 6.80 -12.42
C GLU A 106 12.72 6.03 -12.78
N LYS A 107 13.73 6.72 -13.31
CA LYS A 107 15.02 6.12 -13.68
C LYS A 107 15.77 5.55 -12.47
N LEU A 108 15.57 6.10 -11.28
CA LEU A 108 16.18 5.65 -10.04
C LEU A 108 15.41 4.49 -9.40
N ILE A 109 14.12 4.38 -9.69
CA ILE A 109 13.24 3.33 -9.12
C ILE A 109 13.29 2.06 -9.97
N LYS A 110 13.36 2.17 -11.29
CA LYS A 110 13.41 1.00 -12.20
C LYS A 110 14.43 -0.07 -11.83
N PRO A 111 15.65 0.24 -11.38
CA PRO A 111 16.62 -0.78 -10.92
C PRO A 111 16.07 -1.68 -9.80
N TYR A 112 15.18 -1.22 -8.96
CA TYR A 112 14.60 -2.04 -7.90
C TYR A 112 13.65 -3.13 -8.42
N PHE A 113 13.06 -2.96 -9.60
CA PHE A 113 12.32 -4.06 -10.23
C PHE A 113 13.22 -5.23 -10.63
N TYR A 114 14.48 -4.97 -11.03
CA TYR A 114 15.46 -6.05 -11.27
C TYR A 114 15.90 -6.71 -9.96
N ALA A 115 15.99 -5.94 -8.86
CA ALA A 115 16.25 -6.53 -7.56
C ALA A 115 15.06 -7.39 -7.10
N LEU A 116 13.82 -6.97 -7.37
CA LEU A 116 12.63 -7.80 -7.12
C LEU A 116 12.65 -9.08 -7.96
N GLU A 117 13.02 -9.03 -9.25
CA GLU A 117 13.21 -10.21 -10.10
C GLU A 117 14.26 -11.16 -9.56
N TYR A 118 15.37 -10.62 -9.05
CA TYR A 118 16.42 -11.43 -8.43
C TYR A 118 15.90 -12.23 -7.23
N TRP A 119 15.07 -11.60 -6.39
CA TRP A 119 14.50 -12.25 -5.21
C TRP A 119 13.32 -13.17 -5.54
N TYR A 120 12.51 -12.78 -6.53
CA TYR A 120 11.31 -13.51 -6.96
C TYR A 120 11.22 -13.55 -8.50
N PRO A 121 11.84 -14.55 -9.16
CA PRO A 121 11.87 -14.65 -10.62
C PRO A 121 10.50 -14.83 -11.29
N GLU A 122 9.45 -15.16 -10.52
CA GLU A 122 8.08 -15.28 -11.00
C GLU A 122 7.33 -13.93 -10.99
N ALA A 123 8.00 -12.83 -10.62
CA ALA A 123 7.39 -11.51 -10.49
C ALA A 123 6.75 -11.04 -11.81
N VAL A 124 5.68 -10.26 -11.67
CA VAL A 124 5.02 -9.55 -12.77
C VAL A 124 5.07 -8.04 -12.52
N TYR A 125 5.08 -7.26 -13.61
CA TYR A 125 5.31 -5.81 -13.56
C TYR A 125 4.10 -5.06 -14.13
N PRO A 126 3.00 -4.92 -13.38
CA PRO A 126 1.85 -4.13 -13.79
C PRO A 126 2.23 -2.65 -13.92
N PRO A 127 1.48 -1.87 -14.74
CA PRO A 127 1.65 -0.43 -14.78
C PRO A 127 1.45 0.21 -13.40
N VAL A 128 2.22 1.25 -13.10
CA VAL A 128 2.09 2.09 -11.90
C VAL A 128 1.43 3.40 -12.31
N TYR A 129 0.18 3.60 -11.90
CA TYR A 129 -0.59 4.81 -12.17
C TYR A 129 -0.45 5.78 -11.01
N PHE A 130 -0.02 7.00 -11.31
CA PHE A 130 -0.03 8.09 -10.36
C PHE A 130 -1.27 8.95 -10.59
N VAL A 131 -2.10 9.06 -9.58
CA VAL A 131 -3.40 9.73 -9.63
C VAL A 131 -3.52 10.75 -8.51
N MET A 132 -4.43 11.71 -8.64
CA MET A 132 -4.75 12.64 -7.54
C MET A 132 -6.07 12.20 -6.91
N GLY A 133 -6.04 11.86 -5.64
CA GLY A 133 -7.19 11.45 -4.86
C GLY A 133 -7.62 12.47 -3.81
N ARG A 134 -8.22 12.01 -2.72
CA ARG A 134 -8.82 12.85 -1.66
C ARG A 134 -8.09 12.76 -0.32
N TYR A 135 -6.76 12.57 -0.33
CA TYR A 135 -5.95 12.39 0.88
C TYR A 135 -6.40 11.20 1.75
N ASN A 136 -6.81 10.11 1.12
CA ASN A 136 -7.30 8.91 1.81
C ASN A 136 -6.63 7.60 1.38
N SER A 137 -5.61 7.65 0.51
CA SER A 137 -4.83 6.47 0.12
C SER A 137 -3.47 6.88 -0.44
N GLY A 138 -2.39 6.40 0.15
CA GLY A 138 -1.03 6.58 -0.37
C GLY A 138 -0.74 5.64 -1.54
N GLY A 139 -1.16 4.38 -1.41
CA GLY A 139 -1.05 3.35 -2.44
C GLY A 139 -2.18 2.34 -2.34
N THR A 140 -2.43 1.63 -3.42
CA THR A 140 -3.35 0.51 -3.52
C THR A 140 -3.14 -0.19 -4.87
N SER A 141 -3.80 -1.32 -5.09
CA SER A 141 -3.79 -2.01 -6.38
C SER A 141 -5.21 -2.20 -6.93
N SER A 142 -5.30 -2.43 -8.22
CA SER A 142 -6.52 -2.82 -8.92
C SER A 142 -6.22 -3.95 -9.89
N ALA A 143 -7.25 -4.52 -10.52
CA ALA A 143 -7.08 -5.50 -11.60
C ALA A 143 -6.27 -4.96 -12.80
N ASN A 144 -6.01 -3.66 -12.88
CA ASN A 144 -5.32 -3.01 -13.99
C ASN A 144 -3.89 -2.57 -13.68
N GLY A 145 -3.49 -2.55 -12.43
CA GLY A 145 -2.14 -2.15 -11.99
C GLY A 145 -2.13 -1.49 -10.62
N LEU A 146 -0.99 -0.93 -10.27
CA LEU A 146 -0.75 -0.24 -9.01
C LEU A 146 -1.26 1.19 -9.11
N LEU A 147 -1.79 1.72 -8.02
CA LEU A 147 -2.39 3.06 -7.93
C LEU A 147 -1.70 3.81 -6.80
N ILE A 148 -1.04 4.91 -7.11
CA ILE A 148 -0.36 5.77 -6.13
C ILE A 148 -1.08 7.12 -6.05
N GLY A 149 -1.57 7.48 -4.88
CA GLY A 149 -2.16 8.78 -4.59
C GLY A 149 -1.08 9.85 -4.47
N ALA A 150 -0.87 10.61 -5.54
CA ALA A 150 0.24 11.56 -5.62
C ALA A 150 0.08 12.75 -4.66
N GLU A 151 -1.14 13.06 -4.23
CA GLU A 151 -1.42 14.07 -3.20
C GLU A 151 -0.88 13.67 -1.81
N MET A 152 -0.66 12.38 -1.59
CA MET A 152 -0.11 11.86 -0.34
C MET A 152 1.43 11.91 -0.28
N LEU A 153 2.10 12.14 -1.43
CA LEU A 153 3.56 12.16 -1.51
C LEU A 153 4.12 13.45 -0.92
N THR A 154 4.35 13.47 0.38
CA THR A 154 4.95 14.61 1.10
C THR A 154 6.45 14.72 0.85
N SER A 155 7.11 13.62 0.51
CA SER A 155 8.49 13.51 0.03
C SER A 155 8.56 12.37 -0.98
N LEU A 156 9.47 12.47 -1.94
CA LEU A 156 9.77 11.40 -2.89
C LEU A 156 10.97 10.53 -2.46
N ASP A 157 11.47 10.70 -1.25
CA ASP A 157 12.61 9.92 -0.75
C ASP A 157 12.22 8.46 -0.51
N HIS A 158 10.95 8.22 -0.11
CA HIS A 158 10.38 6.90 0.10
C HIS A 158 9.54 6.40 -1.09
N LEU A 159 9.56 7.09 -2.25
CA LEU A 159 8.76 6.68 -3.40
C LEU A 159 9.14 5.28 -3.91
N ALA A 160 10.43 4.95 -3.89
CA ALA A 160 10.91 3.63 -4.30
C ALA A 160 10.36 2.52 -3.41
N GLU A 161 10.43 2.73 -2.10
CA GLU A 161 9.89 1.80 -1.10
C GLU A 161 8.37 1.62 -1.29
N LEU A 162 7.60 2.71 -1.41
CA LEU A 162 6.15 2.65 -1.63
C LEU A 162 5.80 1.90 -2.92
N VAL A 163 6.47 2.19 -4.04
CA VAL A 163 6.21 1.50 -5.32
C VAL A 163 6.52 0.01 -5.24
N ILE A 164 7.60 -0.37 -4.56
CA ILE A 164 7.94 -1.79 -4.40
C ILE A 164 6.98 -2.45 -3.40
N HIS A 165 6.60 -1.81 -2.31
CA HIS A 165 5.58 -2.29 -1.37
C HIS A 165 4.27 -2.66 -2.11
N GLU A 166 3.73 -1.73 -2.90
CA GLU A 166 2.53 -2.00 -3.71
C GLU A 166 2.76 -3.08 -4.77
N SER A 167 3.99 -3.14 -5.34
CA SER A 167 4.35 -4.22 -6.27
C SER A 167 4.35 -5.58 -5.59
N VAL A 168 4.75 -5.67 -4.33
CA VAL A 168 4.72 -6.91 -3.54
C VAL A 168 3.29 -7.42 -3.37
N HIS A 169 2.34 -6.54 -3.06
CA HIS A 169 0.92 -6.93 -2.98
C HIS A 169 0.43 -7.57 -4.28
N PHE A 170 0.96 -7.15 -5.43
CA PHE A 170 0.62 -7.74 -6.72
C PHE A 170 1.19 -9.15 -6.92
N GLN A 171 2.30 -9.49 -6.23
CA GLN A 171 2.90 -10.83 -6.25
C GLN A 171 2.25 -11.79 -5.26
N GLN A 172 1.66 -11.28 -4.18
CA GLN A 172 1.08 -12.09 -3.12
C GLN A 172 -0.11 -12.92 -3.63
N LYS A 173 -0.12 -14.22 -3.28
CA LYS A 173 -1.22 -15.13 -3.63
C LYS A 173 -2.00 -15.48 -2.37
N PHE A 174 -3.13 -14.84 -2.20
CA PHE A 174 -4.00 -15.08 -1.06
C PHE A 174 -4.78 -16.39 -1.21
N PRO A 175 -4.88 -17.22 -0.16
CA PRO A 175 -5.54 -18.52 -0.23
C PRO A 175 -7.06 -18.44 -0.46
N ASN A 176 -7.72 -17.38 -0.01
CA ASN A 176 -9.15 -17.12 -0.21
C ASN A 176 -9.44 -15.64 -0.15
N GLY A 177 -10.19 -15.12 -1.11
CA GLY A 177 -10.79 -13.79 -1.05
C GLY A 177 -11.91 -13.78 0.00
N GLY A 178 -11.62 -13.34 1.21
CA GLY A 178 -12.59 -13.31 2.29
C GLY A 178 -12.15 -12.41 3.44
N ASN A 179 -12.98 -12.36 4.48
CA ASN A 179 -12.68 -11.56 5.67
C ASN A 179 -11.35 -12.01 6.29
N THR A 180 -10.35 -11.13 6.27
CA THR A 180 -9.08 -11.34 6.93
C THR A 180 -9.22 -11.06 8.42
N ASN A 181 -8.47 -11.80 9.26
CA ASN A 181 -8.27 -11.45 10.66
C ASN A 181 -7.02 -10.57 10.83
N LEU A 182 -6.77 -10.09 12.04
CA LEU A 182 -5.65 -9.20 12.34
C LEU A 182 -4.30 -9.85 11.98
N LEU A 183 -4.11 -11.13 12.27
CA LEU A 183 -2.87 -11.86 11.93
C LEU A 183 -2.63 -11.87 10.41
N GLN A 184 -3.65 -12.26 9.65
CA GLN A 184 -3.53 -12.33 8.20
C GLN A 184 -3.17 -10.97 7.61
N GLN A 185 -3.93 -9.94 7.99
CA GLN A 185 -3.73 -8.60 7.43
C GLN A 185 -2.36 -8.04 7.84
N SER A 186 -1.94 -8.25 9.10
CA SER A 186 -0.62 -7.82 9.54
C SER A 186 0.51 -8.51 8.77
N ILE A 187 0.42 -9.82 8.53
CA ILE A 187 1.44 -10.54 7.75
C ILE A 187 1.41 -10.10 6.28
N ILE A 188 0.25 -9.84 5.69
CA ILE A 188 0.13 -9.33 4.31
C ILE A 188 0.90 -8.01 4.17
N GLU A 189 0.60 -7.03 5.00
CA GLU A 189 1.23 -5.72 4.97
C GLU A 189 2.71 -5.77 5.37
N GLY A 190 3.01 -6.50 6.44
CA GLY A 190 4.39 -6.66 6.91
C GLY A 190 5.29 -7.42 5.94
N SER A 191 4.73 -8.35 5.14
CA SER A 191 5.48 -8.98 4.04
C SER A 191 5.84 -7.99 2.96
N ALA A 192 4.93 -7.05 2.65
CA ALA A 192 5.18 -6.01 1.66
C ALA A 192 6.27 -5.05 2.14
N ASP A 193 6.21 -4.60 3.40
CA ASP A 193 7.26 -3.76 4.01
C ASP A 193 8.60 -4.49 4.05
N PHE A 194 8.62 -5.77 4.46
CA PHE A 194 9.85 -6.55 4.55
C PHE A 194 10.54 -6.75 3.19
N ILE A 195 9.77 -7.16 2.17
CA ILE A 195 10.32 -7.36 0.83
C ILE A 195 10.71 -6.03 0.18
N ALA A 196 9.93 -4.96 0.42
CA ALA A 196 10.30 -3.63 -0.06
C ALA A 196 11.64 -3.17 0.53
N GLU A 197 11.88 -3.36 1.83
CA GLU A 197 13.17 -3.08 2.45
C GLU A 197 14.29 -3.98 1.90
N LEU A 198 14.03 -5.27 1.74
CA LEU A 198 15.00 -6.22 1.16
C LEU A 198 15.44 -5.82 -0.26
N VAL A 199 14.52 -5.27 -1.05
CA VAL A 199 14.75 -4.85 -2.44
C VAL A 199 15.37 -3.47 -2.53
N THR A 200 14.92 -2.50 -1.70
CA THR A 200 15.30 -1.09 -1.82
C THR A 200 16.36 -0.64 -0.83
N GLY A 201 16.53 -1.37 0.27
CA GLY A 201 17.32 -0.94 1.43
C GLY A 201 16.64 0.18 2.26
N LEU A 202 15.41 0.58 1.92
CA LEU A 202 14.66 1.64 2.61
C LEU A 202 13.60 1.02 3.51
N LYS A 203 13.64 1.36 4.80
CA LYS A 203 12.67 0.87 5.77
C LYS A 203 11.44 1.78 5.83
N GLY A 204 10.26 1.18 5.58
CA GLY A 204 8.97 1.83 5.72
C GLY A 204 8.55 2.05 7.17
N ASN A 205 7.48 2.80 7.38
CA ASN A 205 6.78 2.96 8.66
C ASN A 205 7.66 3.26 9.89
N PRO A 206 8.58 4.25 9.88
CA PRO A 206 9.53 4.47 10.97
C PRO A 206 8.86 4.73 12.32
N LYS A 207 7.67 5.36 12.34
CA LYS A 207 6.92 5.62 13.59
C LYS A 207 6.41 4.33 14.21
N ALA A 208 5.79 3.44 13.42
CA ALA A 208 5.31 2.16 13.90
C ALA A 208 6.47 1.25 14.34
N ASN A 209 7.56 1.23 13.59
CA ASN A 209 8.76 0.47 13.94
C ASN A 209 9.40 0.94 15.26
N ASN A 210 9.58 2.24 15.44
CA ASN A 210 10.19 2.77 16.66
C ASN A 210 9.32 2.49 17.89
N TYR A 211 8.01 2.69 17.77
CA TYR A 211 7.06 2.44 18.86
C TYR A 211 6.96 0.94 19.16
N GLY A 212 6.83 0.11 18.12
CA GLY A 212 6.74 -1.33 18.27
C GLY A 212 7.96 -1.96 18.93
N ASN A 213 9.15 -1.54 18.51
CA ASN A 213 10.41 -2.02 19.12
C ASN A 213 10.57 -1.58 20.57
N ALA A 214 10.11 -0.39 20.92
CA ALA A 214 10.19 0.11 22.31
C ALA A 214 9.25 -0.63 23.27
N LEU A 215 8.10 -1.11 22.78
CA LEU A 215 7.06 -1.77 23.59
C LEU A 215 6.80 -3.23 23.15
N LYS A 216 7.84 -3.87 22.62
CA LYS A 216 7.74 -5.20 21.98
C LYS A 216 6.99 -6.22 22.82
N ASP A 217 7.37 -6.41 24.07
CA ASP A 217 6.81 -7.46 24.93
C ASP A 217 5.32 -7.22 25.26
N GLU A 218 4.94 -5.97 25.47
CA GLU A 218 3.56 -5.58 25.72
C GLU A 218 2.71 -5.82 24.46
N LEU A 219 3.18 -5.31 23.32
CA LEU A 219 2.46 -5.41 22.05
C LEU A 219 2.37 -6.86 21.55
N CYS A 220 3.38 -7.69 21.77
CA CYS A 220 3.31 -9.11 21.40
C CYS A 220 2.24 -9.86 22.21
N ARG A 221 2.08 -9.58 23.52
CA ARG A 221 1.00 -10.16 24.34
C ARG A 221 -0.36 -9.69 23.84
N GLU A 222 -0.54 -8.38 23.69
CA GLU A 222 -1.80 -7.81 23.16
C GLU A 222 -2.17 -8.38 21.80
N PHE A 223 -1.21 -8.46 20.88
CA PHE A 223 -1.44 -9.00 19.55
C PHE A 223 -1.84 -10.47 19.60
N ALA A 224 -1.20 -11.29 20.43
CA ALA A 224 -1.53 -12.71 20.60
C ALA A 224 -2.99 -12.93 21.03
N ASP A 225 -3.55 -12.03 21.87
CA ASP A 225 -4.94 -12.08 22.31
C ASP A 225 -5.95 -11.60 21.25
N LEU A 226 -5.49 -10.76 20.30
CA LEU A 226 -6.34 -10.10 19.31
C LEU A 226 -6.21 -10.67 17.90
N MET A 227 -5.14 -11.38 17.58
CA MET A 227 -4.74 -11.75 16.21
C MET A 227 -5.78 -12.53 15.41
N ASP A 228 -6.70 -13.23 16.08
CA ASP A 228 -7.78 -14.00 15.45
C ASP A 228 -9.04 -13.18 15.18
N LYS A 229 -9.11 -11.96 15.69
CA LYS A 229 -10.27 -11.07 15.54
C LYS A 229 -10.23 -10.33 14.21
N GLN A 230 -11.41 -9.93 13.75
CA GLN A 230 -11.57 -9.08 12.55
C GLN A 230 -11.60 -7.59 12.91
N ASN A 231 -11.29 -7.23 14.14
CA ASN A 231 -11.15 -5.84 14.56
C ASN A 231 -9.69 -5.39 14.39
N PHE A 232 -9.46 -4.40 13.55
CA PHE A 232 -8.15 -3.86 13.24
C PHE A 232 -7.83 -2.56 13.98
N GLN A 233 -8.77 -2.06 14.80
CA GLN A 233 -8.60 -0.80 15.52
C GLN A 233 -7.32 -0.82 16.36
N ASP A 234 -6.58 0.30 16.31
CA ASP A 234 -5.30 0.51 16.98
C ASP A 234 -4.13 -0.37 16.49
N TRP A 235 -4.38 -1.24 15.50
CA TRP A 235 -3.37 -2.06 14.85
C TRP A 235 -3.17 -1.72 13.38
N LEU A 236 -4.26 -1.50 12.64
CA LEU A 236 -4.21 -1.21 11.19
C LEU A 236 -5.22 -0.11 10.85
N TYR A 237 -4.84 0.75 9.90
CA TYR A 237 -5.73 1.72 9.25
C TYR A 237 -6.34 2.79 10.16
N GLY A 238 -5.74 3.02 11.31
CA GLY A 238 -6.15 4.07 12.21
C GLY A 238 -5.83 3.76 13.66
N THR A 239 -6.02 4.76 14.51
CA THR A 239 -5.85 4.64 15.96
C THR A 239 -6.94 5.42 16.69
N SER A 240 -7.34 4.92 17.85
CA SER A 240 -8.19 5.65 18.80
C SER A 240 -7.51 6.88 19.41
N GLY A 241 -6.19 7.01 19.21
CA GLY A 241 -5.35 8.03 19.86
C GLY A 241 -4.97 7.69 21.29
N LYS A 242 -5.34 6.50 21.78
CA LYS A 242 -4.94 5.99 23.09
C LYS A 242 -3.42 5.85 23.14
N ASP A 243 -2.79 6.25 24.24
CA ASP A 243 -1.37 6.07 24.56
C ASP A 243 -0.39 6.61 23.49
N LYS A 244 -0.83 7.59 22.66
CA LYS A 244 -0.06 8.12 21.53
C LYS A 244 0.36 7.04 20.51
N ARG A 245 -0.36 5.94 20.47
CA ARG A 245 -0.13 4.82 19.56
C ARG A 245 -0.12 5.31 18.12
N PRO A 246 0.90 4.99 17.32
CA PRO A 246 0.91 5.33 15.89
C PRO A 246 -0.11 4.46 15.13
N ASN A 247 -0.47 4.90 13.93
CA ASN A 247 -1.17 4.03 12.99
C ASN A 247 -0.26 2.86 12.57
N ASP A 248 -0.89 1.81 12.07
CA ASP A 248 -0.24 0.76 11.29
C ASP A 248 0.79 -0.08 12.08
N LEU A 249 0.57 -0.29 13.39
CA LEU A 249 1.38 -1.22 14.19
C LEU A 249 1.31 -2.66 13.68
N GLY A 250 0.24 -3.04 13.02
CA GLY A 250 0.13 -4.34 12.36
C GLY A 250 1.18 -4.55 11.27
N TYR A 251 1.61 -3.49 10.58
CA TYR A 251 2.73 -3.54 9.62
C TYR A 251 4.02 -3.95 10.34
N TRP A 252 4.35 -3.29 11.44
CA TRP A 252 5.50 -3.66 12.26
C TRP A 252 5.43 -5.11 12.76
N MET A 253 4.30 -5.53 13.32
CA MET A 253 4.13 -6.90 13.81
C MET A 253 4.28 -7.93 12.70
N GLY A 254 3.63 -7.71 11.56
CA GLY A 254 3.75 -8.57 10.39
C GLY A 254 5.19 -8.61 9.84
N TYR A 255 5.85 -7.46 9.77
CA TYR A 255 7.26 -7.37 9.37
C TYR A 255 8.16 -8.22 10.28
N GLU A 256 8.02 -8.12 11.59
CA GLU A 256 8.83 -8.88 12.56
C GLU A 256 8.57 -10.39 12.46
N ILE A 257 7.30 -10.82 12.26
CA ILE A 257 6.96 -12.23 12.02
C ILE A 257 7.64 -12.74 10.74
N VAL A 258 7.53 -11.98 9.65
CA VAL A 258 8.11 -12.36 8.35
C VAL A 258 9.64 -12.38 8.40
N LYS A 259 10.24 -11.37 9.03
CA LYS A 259 11.69 -11.30 9.21
C LYS A 259 12.20 -12.49 10.03
N SER A 260 11.53 -12.82 11.14
CA SER A 260 11.89 -13.97 11.97
C SER A 260 11.84 -15.28 11.18
N TYR A 261 10.84 -15.46 10.31
CA TYR A 261 10.77 -16.59 9.41
C TYR A 261 11.94 -16.59 8.40
N PHE A 262 12.15 -15.48 7.72
CA PHE A 262 13.19 -15.33 6.69
C PHE A 262 14.60 -15.57 7.25
N ASP A 263 14.91 -15.03 8.44
CA ASP A 263 16.23 -15.15 9.06
C ASP A 263 16.63 -16.62 9.33
N GLN A 264 15.66 -17.47 9.60
CA GLN A 264 15.87 -18.91 9.89
C GLN A 264 16.09 -19.75 8.62
N GLN A 265 15.72 -19.25 7.43
CA GLN A 265 15.84 -20.04 6.21
C GLN A 265 17.26 -19.98 5.63
N SER A 266 17.81 -21.12 5.21
CA SER A 266 19.11 -21.18 4.49
C SER A 266 18.97 -20.69 3.04
N ASP A 267 17.89 -21.05 2.36
CA ASP A 267 17.57 -20.57 1.01
C ASP A 267 16.66 -19.32 1.11
N LYS A 268 17.28 -18.17 0.96
CA LYS A 268 16.61 -16.87 1.09
C LYS A 268 15.64 -16.58 -0.07
N LYS A 269 15.91 -17.07 -1.29
CA LYS A 269 14.99 -16.92 -2.43
C LYS A 269 13.75 -17.79 -2.28
N GLN A 270 13.95 -19.02 -1.82
CA GLN A 270 12.83 -19.89 -1.50
C GLN A 270 11.98 -19.30 -0.36
N ALA A 271 12.61 -18.68 0.64
CA ALA A 271 11.89 -17.99 1.71
C ALA A 271 11.01 -16.84 1.18
N VAL A 272 11.53 -16.00 0.27
CA VAL A 272 10.72 -14.94 -0.38
C VAL A 272 9.54 -15.55 -1.14
N LYS A 273 9.78 -16.64 -1.89
CA LYS A 273 8.71 -17.33 -2.61
C LYS A 273 7.62 -17.85 -1.64
N GLU A 274 8.00 -18.40 -0.51
CA GLU A 274 7.05 -18.89 0.51
C GLU A 274 6.27 -17.76 1.18
N ILE A 275 6.93 -16.64 1.51
CA ILE A 275 6.30 -15.43 2.05
C ILE A 275 5.23 -14.88 1.08
N LEU A 276 5.51 -14.86 -0.21
CA LEU A 276 4.56 -14.39 -1.23
C LEU A 276 3.43 -15.40 -1.53
N ASN A 277 3.55 -16.64 -1.06
CA ASN A 277 2.61 -17.73 -1.36
C ASN A 277 2.08 -18.41 -0.09
N ILE A 278 1.95 -17.70 1.03
CA ILE A 278 1.43 -18.23 2.30
C ILE A 278 0.06 -18.86 2.08
N LYS A 279 -0.11 -20.12 2.48
CA LYS A 279 -1.38 -20.85 2.38
C LYS A 279 -2.16 -20.87 3.70
N ASP A 280 -1.43 -20.83 4.82
CA ASP A 280 -1.98 -20.82 6.17
C ASP A 280 -1.13 -19.91 7.05
N TYR A 281 -1.72 -18.81 7.49
CA TYR A 281 -1.03 -17.78 8.27
C TYR A 281 -0.72 -18.24 9.71
N LYS A 282 -1.52 -19.15 10.28
CA LYS A 282 -1.23 -19.75 11.59
C LYS A 282 -0.03 -20.70 11.53
N ILE A 283 0.04 -21.51 10.46
CA ILE A 283 1.21 -22.38 10.24
C ILE A 283 2.45 -21.50 9.98
N PHE A 284 2.31 -20.44 9.20
CA PHE A 284 3.42 -19.51 8.94
C PHE A 284 3.91 -18.83 10.22
N LEU A 285 2.99 -18.34 11.08
CA LEU A 285 3.32 -17.78 12.39
C LEU A 285 4.10 -18.78 13.25
N ARG A 286 3.61 -20.04 13.35
CA ARG A 286 4.34 -21.09 14.11
C ARG A 286 5.74 -21.33 13.56
N LYS A 287 5.90 -21.38 12.23
CA LYS A 287 7.21 -21.55 11.58
C LYS A 287 8.15 -20.37 11.85
N SER A 288 7.63 -19.14 11.97
CA SER A 288 8.43 -17.98 12.30
C SER A 288 8.97 -18.02 13.73
N GLY A 289 8.28 -18.70 14.63
CA GLY A 289 8.61 -18.74 16.05
C GLY A 289 8.49 -17.42 16.81
N TYR A 290 8.12 -16.31 16.14
CA TYR A 290 8.21 -14.96 16.67
C TYR A 290 7.34 -14.74 17.93
N LEU A 291 6.13 -15.28 17.96
CA LEU A 291 5.21 -15.15 19.10
C LEU A 291 5.23 -16.36 20.07
N ASN A 292 6.17 -17.30 19.94
CA ASN A 292 6.16 -18.53 20.74
C ASN A 292 6.23 -18.27 22.27
N ALA A 293 6.82 -17.17 22.70
CA ALA A 293 6.87 -16.79 24.11
C ALA A 293 5.55 -16.21 24.65
N TYR A 294 4.65 -15.77 23.76
CA TYR A 294 3.44 -15.01 24.09
C TYR A 294 2.16 -15.78 23.77
N TYR A 295 2.23 -16.76 22.86
CA TYR A 295 1.10 -17.53 22.38
C TYR A 295 1.36 -19.02 22.54
N LYS A 296 0.54 -19.67 23.39
CA LYS A 296 0.50 -21.14 23.52
C LYS A 296 -0.68 -21.64 22.68
N GLY A 297 -0.43 -21.81 21.36
CA GLY A 297 -1.40 -22.33 20.39
C GLY A 297 -1.71 -23.80 20.56
#